data_b663d4930c1190b6a9adbb8fcdf18088
#
_entry.id   b663d4930c1190b6a9adbb8fcdf18088
#
_cell.length_a   1.000
_cell.length_b   1.000
_cell.length_c   1.000
_cell.angle_alpha   90.00
_cell.angle_beta   90.00
_cell.angle_gamma   90.00
#
_symmetry.space_group_name_H-M   'P 1'
#
loop_
_entity.id
_entity.type
_entity.pdbx_description
1 polymer ?
#
loop_
_entity_poly.entity_id
_entity_poly.type
_entity_poly.pdbx_seq_one_letter_code
_entity_poly.pdbx_strand_id
1 'polypeptide(L)'
;TRYRAELLDVKIVRGDRRLSIADTLELTVSEAARLFADDREVVAKLQPIVDVGLDYVRLGQPVPTLSGGEAQRLKLAGFLADAAQRPSQRVANKGTLYIFDEPTTGLHFDDIAKLMRALRKLLDAGHSLLVIEHNLDVIRAADWIVDLGPEGGEAGGHVVCTGTPDDVKAHPTSHTGQ
;
A
#
# COMPACT_ATOMS: atom_id res chain seq x y z
N THR A 1 23.63 -10.11 -18.57
CA THR A 1 23.31 -8.76 -18.08
C THR A 1 22.30 -8.08 -19.01
N ARG A 2 21.36 -7.33 -18.45
CA ARG A 2 20.27 -6.63 -19.17
C ARG A 2 20.78 -5.39 -19.93
N TYR A 3 21.99 -4.93 -19.63
CA TYR A 3 22.58 -3.71 -20.14
C TYR A 3 23.87 -3.98 -20.93
N ARG A 4 24.13 -3.15 -21.95
CA ARG A 4 25.40 -3.15 -22.69
C ARG A 4 26.53 -2.69 -21.78
N ALA A 5 27.75 -3.19 -22.01
CA ALA A 5 28.90 -2.89 -21.16
C ALA A 5 29.17 -1.38 -21.04
N GLU A 6 29.03 -0.65 -22.16
CA GLU A 6 29.29 0.79 -22.23
C GLU A 6 28.33 1.60 -21.31
N LEU A 7 27.09 1.11 -21.09
CA LEU A 7 26.13 1.73 -20.18
C LEU A 7 26.50 1.52 -18.71
N LEU A 8 27.20 0.43 -18.41
CA LEU A 8 27.66 0.12 -17.06
C LEU A 8 28.87 0.96 -16.63
N ASP A 9 29.58 1.54 -17.61
CA ASP A 9 30.71 2.46 -17.35
C ASP A 9 30.24 3.86 -16.94
N VAL A 10 29.01 4.22 -17.30
CA VAL A 10 28.39 5.48 -16.84
C VAL A 10 27.99 5.31 -15.37
N LYS A 11 28.57 6.13 -14.50
CA LYS A 11 28.35 6.05 -13.04
C LYS A 11 27.93 7.39 -12.48
N ILE A 12 26.95 7.35 -11.58
CA ILE A 12 26.61 8.48 -10.71
C ILE A 12 27.44 8.38 -9.43
N VAL A 13 27.82 9.53 -8.88
CA VAL A 13 28.50 9.63 -7.60
C VAL A 13 27.51 10.13 -6.55
N ARG A 14 27.41 9.41 -5.43
CA ARG A 14 26.59 9.79 -4.28
C ARG A 14 27.36 9.45 -3.00
N GLY A 15 27.79 10.49 -2.27
CA GLY A 15 28.74 10.31 -1.18
C GLY A 15 30.01 9.59 -1.67
N ASP A 16 30.40 8.56 -0.98
CA ASP A 16 31.59 7.74 -1.33
C ASP A 16 31.30 6.62 -2.35
N ARG A 17 30.05 6.52 -2.83
CA ARG A 17 29.62 5.45 -3.76
C ARG A 17 29.59 5.92 -5.20
N ARG A 18 30.13 5.06 -6.10
CA ARG A 18 30.01 5.19 -7.56
C ARG A 18 29.13 4.06 -8.07
N LEU A 19 27.96 4.39 -8.61
CA LEU A 19 26.93 3.43 -8.99
C LEU A 19 26.63 3.52 -10.47
N SER A 20 26.68 2.39 -11.16
CA SER A 20 26.07 2.21 -12.47
C SER A 20 24.55 2.10 -12.37
N ILE A 21 23.88 2.08 -13.51
CA ILE A 21 22.42 1.81 -13.53
C ILE A 21 22.09 0.42 -12.94
N ALA A 22 22.93 -0.60 -13.19
CA ALA A 22 22.72 -1.93 -12.62
C ALA A 22 22.85 -1.91 -11.09
N ASP A 23 23.90 -1.26 -10.56
CA ASP A 23 24.09 -1.12 -9.12
C ASP A 23 22.90 -0.37 -8.47
N THR A 24 22.39 0.66 -9.13
CA THR A 24 21.24 1.43 -8.65
C THR A 24 19.98 0.57 -8.59
N LEU A 25 19.74 -0.28 -9.58
CA LEU A 25 18.58 -1.16 -9.63
C LEU A 25 18.63 -2.31 -8.63
N GLU A 26 19.81 -2.67 -8.13
CA GLU A 26 19.98 -3.65 -7.05
C GLU A 26 19.68 -3.09 -5.67
N LEU A 27 19.64 -1.76 -5.52
CA LEU A 27 19.27 -1.13 -4.24
C LEU A 27 17.82 -1.45 -3.89
N THR A 28 17.56 -1.67 -2.61
CA THR A 28 16.20 -1.64 -2.09
C THR A 28 15.66 -0.22 -2.12
N VAL A 29 14.33 -0.07 -2.07
CA VAL A 29 13.67 1.23 -2.00
C VAL A 29 14.18 2.03 -0.79
N SER A 30 14.37 1.37 0.37
CA SER A 30 14.91 1.99 1.58
C SER A 30 16.36 2.49 1.41
N GLU A 31 17.22 1.68 0.77
CA GLU A 31 18.60 2.08 0.48
C GLU A 31 18.65 3.24 -0.52
N ALA A 32 17.82 3.19 -1.56
CA ALA A 32 17.73 4.26 -2.55
C ALA A 32 17.22 5.56 -1.92
N ALA A 33 16.16 5.50 -1.10
CA ALA A 33 15.62 6.68 -0.42
C ALA A 33 16.67 7.37 0.47
N ARG A 34 17.54 6.59 1.14
CA ARG A 34 18.66 7.14 1.92
C ARG A 34 19.78 7.71 1.06
N LEU A 35 20.14 7.00 -0.02
CA LEU A 35 21.23 7.40 -0.90
C LEU A 35 20.91 8.67 -1.70
N PHE A 36 19.64 8.86 -2.04
CA PHE A 36 19.12 10.00 -2.80
C PHE A 36 18.35 10.99 -1.92
N ALA A 37 18.63 11.03 -0.62
CA ALA A 37 17.87 11.85 0.34
C ALA A 37 17.85 13.36 -0.03
N ASP A 38 18.89 13.86 -0.68
CA ASP A 38 18.99 15.25 -1.14
C ASP A 38 18.23 15.51 -2.44
N ASP A 39 17.79 14.46 -3.14
CA ASP A 39 17.05 14.55 -4.39
C ASP A 39 15.54 14.43 -4.12
N ARG A 40 14.89 15.60 -3.99
CA ARG A 40 13.48 15.69 -3.64
C ARG A 40 12.55 14.96 -4.62
N GLU A 41 12.89 14.95 -5.92
CA GLU A 41 12.08 14.28 -6.94
C GLU A 41 12.14 12.75 -6.78
N VAL A 42 13.32 12.22 -6.50
CA VAL A 42 13.52 10.78 -6.25
C VAL A 42 12.81 10.38 -4.97
N VAL A 43 13.02 11.12 -3.87
CA VAL A 43 12.36 10.84 -2.58
C VAL A 43 10.85 10.88 -2.71
N ALA A 44 10.28 11.88 -3.40
CA ALA A 44 8.84 12.00 -3.60
C ALA A 44 8.22 10.79 -4.34
N LYS A 45 8.98 10.13 -5.21
CA LYS A 45 8.55 8.92 -5.92
C LYS A 45 8.73 7.64 -5.12
N LEU A 46 9.76 7.58 -4.26
CA LEU A 46 10.05 6.40 -3.44
C LEU A 46 9.22 6.38 -2.16
N GLN A 47 8.89 7.53 -1.58
CA GLN A 47 8.18 7.64 -0.31
C GLN A 47 6.83 6.89 -0.29
N PRO A 48 5.96 6.97 -1.32
CA PRO A 48 4.73 6.18 -1.35
C PRO A 48 4.95 4.67 -1.27
N ILE A 49 6.08 4.17 -1.82
CA ILE A 49 6.42 2.74 -1.77
C ILE A 49 6.87 2.35 -0.35
N VAL A 50 7.61 3.23 0.33
CA VAL A 50 7.96 3.06 1.75
C VAL A 50 6.69 3.09 2.62
N ASP A 51 5.79 4.03 2.34
CA ASP A 51 4.55 4.24 3.10
C ASP A 51 3.63 3.00 3.10
N VAL A 52 3.70 2.18 2.06
CA VAL A 52 2.92 0.92 1.95
C VAL A 52 3.68 -0.32 2.43
N GLY A 53 4.86 -0.15 3.04
CA GLY A 53 5.65 -1.26 3.59
C GLY A 53 6.36 -2.11 2.54
N LEU A 54 6.73 -1.54 1.39
CA LEU A 54 7.51 -2.19 0.33
C LEU A 54 8.95 -1.67 0.25
N ASP A 55 9.47 -1.16 1.34
CA ASP A 55 10.80 -0.55 1.42
C ASP A 55 11.96 -1.54 1.23
N TYR A 56 11.71 -2.85 1.40
CA TYR A 56 12.65 -3.94 1.14
C TYR A 56 12.74 -4.37 -0.33
N VAL A 57 11.78 -4.00 -1.17
CA VAL A 57 11.75 -4.37 -2.59
C VAL A 57 12.88 -3.66 -3.33
N ARG A 58 13.53 -4.35 -4.27
CA ARG A 58 14.59 -3.75 -5.10
C ARG A 58 14.00 -2.91 -6.22
N LEU A 59 14.66 -1.82 -6.57
CA LEU A 59 14.21 -0.93 -7.67
C LEU A 59 14.10 -1.66 -9.01
N GLY A 60 14.98 -2.63 -9.27
CA GLY A 60 14.99 -3.43 -10.48
C GLY A 60 14.16 -4.71 -10.42
N GLN A 61 13.41 -4.96 -9.34
CA GLN A 61 12.63 -6.17 -9.19
C GLN A 61 11.48 -6.21 -10.21
N PRO A 62 11.35 -7.28 -11.02
CA PRO A 62 10.24 -7.40 -11.95
C PRO A 62 8.91 -7.57 -11.21
N VAL A 63 7.89 -6.80 -11.60
CA VAL A 63 6.55 -6.85 -10.96
C VAL A 63 5.95 -8.26 -10.89
N PRO A 64 6.12 -9.15 -11.91
CA PRO A 64 5.60 -10.52 -11.84
C PRO A 64 6.24 -11.40 -10.74
N THR A 65 7.33 -10.95 -10.12
CA THR A 65 7.98 -11.67 -9.01
C THR A 65 7.44 -11.26 -7.63
N LEU A 66 6.59 -10.26 -7.60
CA LEU A 66 5.90 -9.82 -6.38
C LEU A 66 4.75 -10.77 -6.04
N SER A 67 4.51 -10.99 -4.76
CA SER A 67 3.29 -11.64 -4.30
C SER A 67 2.04 -10.81 -4.64
N GLY A 68 0.86 -11.43 -4.61
CA GLY A 68 -0.40 -10.72 -4.88
C GLY A 68 -0.60 -9.51 -3.97
N GLY A 69 -0.33 -9.64 -2.68
CA GLY A 69 -0.42 -8.53 -1.72
C GLY A 69 0.62 -7.44 -1.96
N GLU A 70 1.86 -7.79 -2.33
CA GLU A 70 2.90 -6.80 -2.70
C GLU A 70 2.51 -6.02 -3.95
N ALA A 71 2.01 -6.71 -4.99
CA ALA A 71 1.56 -6.07 -6.22
C ALA A 71 0.39 -5.11 -5.96
N GLN A 72 -0.52 -5.47 -5.07
CA GLN A 72 -1.66 -4.63 -4.68
C GLN A 72 -1.18 -3.39 -3.91
N ARG A 73 -0.25 -3.55 -2.96
CA ARG A 73 0.36 -2.42 -2.24
C ARG A 73 1.17 -1.50 -3.16
N LEU A 74 1.85 -2.06 -4.17
CA LEU A 74 2.55 -1.25 -5.16
C LEU A 74 1.57 -0.38 -5.98
N LYS A 75 0.39 -0.90 -6.33
CA LYS A 75 -0.68 -0.10 -6.95
C LYS A 75 -1.17 1.00 -6.00
N LEU A 76 -1.35 0.69 -4.71
CA LEU A 76 -1.71 1.68 -3.69
C LEU A 76 -0.67 2.81 -3.62
N ALA A 77 0.63 2.49 -3.67
CA ALA A 77 1.69 3.49 -3.71
C ALA A 77 1.56 4.43 -4.93
N GLY A 78 1.17 3.89 -6.10
CA GLY A 78 0.87 4.68 -7.28
C GLY A 78 -0.28 5.68 -7.05
N PHE A 79 -1.39 5.24 -6.46
CA PHE A 79 -2.53 6.11 -6.13
C PHE A 79 -2.16 7.21 -5.13
N LEU A 80 -1.31 6.90 -4.13
CA LEU A 80 -0.80 7.89 -3.19
C LEU A 80 0.08 8.94 -3.85
N ALA A 81 0.94 8.52 -4.78
CA ALA A 81 1.78 9.43 -5.55
C ALA A 81 0.93 10.39 -6.41
N ASP A 82 -0.12 9.88 -7.06
CA ASP A 82 -1.05 10.68 -7.86
C ASP A 82 -1.84 11.67 -6.99
N ALA A 83 -2.32 11.23 -5.83
CA ALA A 83 -3.05 12.08 -4.88
C ALA A 83 -2.17 13.22 -4.34
N ALA A 84 -0.88 12.97 -4.12
CA ALA A 84 0.07 13.96 -3.65
C ALA A 84 0.40 15.04 -4.71
N GLN A 85 0.34 14.70 -6.00
CA GLN A 85 0.67 15.61 -7.10
C GLN A 85 -0.47 16.57 -7.48
N ARG A 86 -1.71 16.34 -7.02
CA ARG A 86 -2.90 17.11 -7.42
C ARG A 86 -3.64 17.78 -6.26
N PRO A 87 -2.97 18.53 -5.37
CA PRO A 87 -3.63 19.12 -4.20
C PRO A 87 -4.68 20.19 -4.54
N SER A 88 -4.56 20.84 -5.70
CA SER A 88 -5.43 21.96 -6.12
C SER A 88 -6.71 21.54 -6.87
N GLN A 89 -6.87 20.27 -7.24
CA GLN A 89 -8.10 19.79 -7.91
C GLN A 89 -9.12 19.16 -6.95
N ARG A 90 -8.94 19.30 -5.64
CA ARG A 90 -9.82 18.76 -4.60
C ARG A 90 -11.29 19.21 -4.69
N VAL A 91 -11.56 20.35 -5.33
CA VAL A 91 -12.91 20.95 -5.39
C VAL A 91 -13.75 20.47 -6.58
N ALA A 92 -13.14 19.85 -7.60
CA ALA A 92 -13.81 19.50 -8.84
C ALA A 92 -13.94 17.99 -9.12
N ASN A 93 -13.22 17.13 -8.40
CA ASN A 93 -13.26 15.69 -8.66
C ASN A 93 -14.21 14.97 -7.70
N LYS A 94 -15.18 14.26 -8.28
CA LYS A 94 -15.91 13.21 -7.57
C LYS A 94 -14.86 12.24 -7.01
N GLY A 95 -14.96 11.90 -5.72
CA GLY A 95 -14.08 10.93 -5.07
C GLY A 95 -14.02 9.61 -5.84
N THR A 96 -12.90 8.92 -5.76
CA THR A 96 -12.72 7.58 -6.32
C THR A 96 -13.04 6.56 -5.24
N LEU A 97 -13.75 5.49 -5.60
CA LEU A 97 -13.89 4.31 -4.75
C LEU A 97 -12.75 3.34 -5.07
N TYR A 98 -11.92 3.05 -4.08
CA TYR A 98 -10.89 2.01 -4.17
C TYR A 98 -11.39 0.75 -3.48
N ILE A 99 -11.15 -0.40 -4.10
CA ILE A 99 -11.50 -1.72 -3.55
C ILE A 99 -10.21 -2.50 -3.35
N PHE A 100 -9.98 -2.94 -2.11
CA PHE A 100 -8.83 -3.75 -1.71
C PHE A 100 -9.30 -5.10 -1.19
N ASP A 101 -8.65 -6.16 -1.65
CA ASP A 101 -8.92 -7.53 -1.25
C ASP A 101 -7.73 -8.06 -0.45
N GLU A 102 -7.92 -8.29 0.84
CA GLU A 102 -6.92 -8.75 1.81
C GLU A 102 -5.56 -8.03 1.74
N PRO A 103 -5.51 -6.68 1.78
CA PRO A 103 -4.25 -5.95 1.60
C PRO A 103 -3.23 -6.18 2.74
N THR A 104 -3.64 -6.76 3.87
CA THR A 104 -2.75 -7.09 5.00
C THR A 104 -2.07 -8.45 4.86
N THR A 105 -2.42 -9.25 3.85
CA THR A 105 -1.84 -10.60 3.66
C THR A 105 -0.32 -10.55 3.59
N GLY A 106 0.35 -11.33 4.46
CA GLY A 106 1.81 -11.43 4.54
C GLY A 106 2.50 -10.24 5.21
N LEU A 107 1.77 -9.34 5.87
CA LEU A 107 2.33 -8.22 6.62
C LEU A 107 2.60 -8.58 8.10
N HIS A 108 3.68 -8.03 8.64
CA HIS A 108 3.91 -7.91 10.07
C HIS A 108 3.14 -6.71 10.67
N PHE A 109 2.96 -6.67 11.98
CA PHE A 109 2.22 -5.61 12.68
C PHE A 109 2.68 -4.20 12.33
N ASP A 110 3.99 -3.96 12.26
CA ASP A 110 4.54 -2.63 11.91
C ASP A 110 4.17 -2.20 10.48
N ASP A 111 4.09 -3.15 9.57
CA ASP A 111 3.72 -2.89 8.17
C ASP A 111 2.22 -2.68 8.02
N ILE A 112 1.38 -3.35 8.84
CA ILE A 112 -0.05 -3.06 8.92
C ILE A 112 -0.27 -1.60 9.33
N ALA A 113 0.46 -1.10 10.32
CA ALA A 113 0.37 0.29 10.74
C ALA A 113 0.79 1.28 9.61
N LYS A 114 1.79 0.93 8.79
CA LYS A 114 2.17 1.72 7.61
C LYS A 114 1.03 1.72 6.57
N LEU A 115 0.47 0.54 6.26
CA LEU A 115 -0.65 0.39 5.35
C LEU A 115 -1.86 1.22 5.80
N MET A 116 -2.22 1.16 7.09
CA MET A 116 -3.34 1.93 7.64
C MET A 116 -3.14 3.44 7.47
N ARG A 117 -1.92 3.95 7.71
CA ARG A 117 -1.60 5.36 7.45
C ARG A 117 -1.73 5.72 5.97
N ALA A 118 -1.32 4.81 5.07
CA ALA A 118 -1.43 4.99 3.63
C ALA A 118 -2.91 5.05 3.19
N LEU A 119 -3.75 4.15 3.69
CA LEU A 119 -5.19 4.14 3.42
C LEU A 119 -5.86 5.42 3.95
N ARG A 120 -5.48 5.89 5.14
CA ARG A 120 -5.99 7.14 5.71
C ARG A 120 -5.66 8.34 4.81
N LYS A 121 -4.47 8.41 4.23
CA LYS A 121 -4.11 9.48 3.27
C LYS A 121 -5.05 9.54 2.06
N LEU A 122 -5.54 8.40 1.55
CA LEU A 122 -6.54 8.38 0.47
C LEU A 122 -7.90 8.92 0.95
N LEU A 123 -8.35 8.54 2.15
CA LEU A 123 -9.57 9.09 2.74
C LEU A 123 -9.47 10.62 2.93
N ASP A 124 -8.35 11.10 3.47
CA ASP A 124 -8.08 12.53 3.66
C ASP A 124 -8.03 13.30 2.33
N ALA A 125 -7.68 12.63 1.24
CA ALA A 125 -7.73 13.17 -0.12
C ALA A 125 -9.16 13.21 -0.70
N GLY A 126 -10.17 12.71 0.02
CA GLY A 126 -11.59 12.74 -0.39
C GLY A 126 -12.03 11.51 -1.19
N HIS A 127 -11.31 10.41 -1.08
CA HIS A 127 -11.66 9.13 -1.70
C HIS A 127 -12.43 8.24 -0.73
N SER A 128 -13.06 7.20 -1.26
CA SER A 128 -13.74 6.16 -0.47
C SER A 128 -13.01 4.82 -0.62
N LEU A 129 -12.99 4.03 0.44
CA LEU A 129 -12.33 2.73 0.46
C LEU A 129 -13.36 1.63 0.80
N LEU A 130 -13.33 0.55 0.05
CA LEU A 130 -13.95 -0.73 0.38
C LEU A 130 -12.82 -1.74 0.59
N VAL A 131 -12.71 -2.27 1.80
CA VAL A 131 -11.62 -3.20 2.15
C VAL A 131 -12.24 -4.53 2.59
N ILE A 132 -11.90 -5.60 1.88
CA ILE A 132 -12.26 -6.97 2.27
C ILE A 132 -11.12 -7.46 3.16
N GLU A 133 -11.40 -7.73 4.43
CA GLU A 133 -10.37 -8.05 5.41
C GLU A 133 -10.91 -8.91 6.57
N HIS A 134 -9.97 -9.61 7.19
CA HIS A 134 -10.20 -10.35 8.43
C HIS A 134 -9.22 -9.91 9.55
N ASN A 135 -8.34 -8.95 9.27
CA ASN A 135 -7.44 -8.38 10.26
C ASN A 135 -8.19 -7.43 11.19
N LEU A 136 -8.13 -7.71 12.50
CA LEU A 136 -8.90 -6.96 13.51
C LEU A 136 -8.47 -5.49 13.63
N ASP A 137 -7.21 -5.15 13.34
CA ASP A 137 -6.76 -3.75 13.40
C ASP A 137 -7.40 -2.92 12.28
N VAL A 138 -7.56 -3.53 11.09
CA VAL A 138 -8.25 -2.89 9.96
C VAL A 138 -9.75 -2.77 10.25
N ILE A 139 -10.38 -3.86 10.75
CA ILE A 139 -11.80 -3.91 11.08
C ILE A 139 -12.15 -2.85 12.14
N ARG A 140 -11.35 -2.73 13.20
CA ARG A 140 -11.55 -1.73 14.27
C ARG A 140 -11.38 -0.29 13.80
N ALA A 141 -10.61 -0.07 12.73
CA ALA A 141 -10.35 1.26 12.18
C ALA A 141 -11.35 1.68 11.08
N ALA A 142 -12.28 0.79 10.72
CA ALA A 142 -13.29 1.09 9.71
C ALA A 142 -14.35 2.07 10.27
N ASP A 143 -14.91 2.89 9.39
CA ASP A 143 -16.05 3.76 9.73
C ASP A 143 -17.36 2.97 9.70
N TRP A 144 -17.43 1.93 8.84
CA TRP A 144 -18.58 1.08 8.64
C TRP A 144 -18.16 -0.34 8.26
N ILE A 145 -18.84 -1.35 8.81
CA ILE A 145 -18.58 -2.76 8.56
C ILE A 145 -19.82 -3.41 7.97
N VAL A 146 -19.61 -4.30 7.01
CA VAL A 146 -20.59 -5.27 6.53
C VAL A 146 -20.05 -6.65 6.90
N ASP A 147 -20.62 -7.26 7.94
CA ASP A 147 -20.20 -8.58 8.42
C ASP A 147 -20.95 -9.68 7.66
N LEU A 148 -20.19 -10.57 7.02
CA LEU A 148 -20.68 -11.67 6.20
C LEU A 148 -20.37 -12.99 6.88
N GLY A 149 -21.34 -13.89 6.89
CA GLY A 149 -21.13 -15.22 7.46
C GLY A 149 -22.42 -16.03 7.59
N PRO A 150 -22.41 -17.07 8.47
CA PRO A 150 -21.24 -17.61 9.21
C PRO A 150 -20.32 -18.44 8.34
N GLU A 151 -20.76 -18.93 7.17
CA GLU A 151 -20.00 -19.83 6.30
C GLU A 151 -19.76 -19.23 4.92
N GLY A 152 -18.94 -19.88 4.09
CA GLY A 152 -18.70 -19.53 2.69
C GLY A 152 -19.42 -20.47 1.72
N GLY A 153 -19.31 -20.21 0.40
CA GLY A 153 -19.92 -21.02 -0.64
C GLY A 153 -21.45 -20.86 -0.75
N GLU A 154 -22.14 -21.87 -1.25
CA GLU A 154 -23.60 -21.81 -1.51
C GLU A 154 -24.45 -21.63 -0.24
N ALA A 155 -23.95 -22.07 0.91
CA ALA A 155 -24.64 -21.97 2.20
C ALA A 155 -24.26 -20.73 3.04
N GLY A 156 -23.29 -19.94 2.58
CA GLY A 156 -22.72 -18.81 3.30
C GLY A 156 -22.92 -17.47 2.60
N GLY A 157 -22.18 -16.46 3.08
CA GLY A 157 -22.18 -15.13 2.46
C GLY A 157 -23.43 -14.30 2.75
N HIS A 158 -24.21 -14.67 3.78
CA HIS A 158 -25.31 -13.83 4.24
C HIS A 158 -24.80 -12.66 5.06
N VAL A 159 -25.48 -11.52 4.98
CA VAL A 159 -25.20 -10.38 5.84
C VAL A 159 -25.64 -10.72 7.25
N VAL A 160 -24.70 -10.84 8.19
CA VAL A 160 -24.96 -11.07 9.61
C VAL A 160 -25.41 -9.79 10.28
N CYS A 161 -24.62 -8.72 10.09
CA CYS A 161 -24.96 -7.38 10.55
C CYS A 161 -24.20 -6.32 9.77
N THR A 162 -24.63 -5.07 9.91
CA THR A 162 -23.94 -3.89 9.38
C THR A 162 -23.93 -2.80 10.42
N GLY A 163 -22.87 -2.01 10.48
CA GLY A 163 -22.79 -0.91 11.44
C GLY A 163 -21.36 -0.44 11.67
N THR A 164 -21.20 0.39 12.68
CA THR A 164 -19.88 0.78 13.19
C THR A 164 -19.20 -0.42 13.87
N PRO A 165 -17.89 -0.37 14.13
CA PRO A 165 -17.22 -1.42 14.90
C PRO A 165 -17.88 -1.74 16.25
N ASP A 166 -18.42 -0.72 16.93
CA ASP A 166 -19.14 -0.90 18.21
C ASP A 166 -20.48 -1.62 18.03
N ASP A 167 -21.21 -1.33 16.94
CA ASP A 167 -22.46 -2.04 16.61
C ASP A 167 -22.20 -3.52 16.34
N VAL A 168 -21.16 -3.82 15.56
CA VAL A 168 -20.76 -5.20 15.23
C VAL A 168 -20.31 -5.95 16.49
N LYS A 169 -19.53 -5.30 17.37
CA LYS A 169 -19.11 -5.86 18.66
C LYS A 169 -20.28 -6.17 19.59
N ALA A 170 -21.34 -5.37 19.55
CA ALA A 170 -22.54 -5.58 20.36
C ALA A 170 -23.48 -6.66 19.78
N HIS A 171 -23.26 -7.09 18.54
CA HIS A 171 -24.14 -7.99 17.83
C HIS A 171 -23.98 -9.45 18.33
N PRO A 172 -25.05 -10.12 18.81
CA PRO A 172 -24.93 -11.40 19.54
C PRO A 172 -24.46 -12.58 18.68
N THR A 173 -24.62 -12.51 17.37
CA THR A 173 -24.29 -13.62 16.45
C THR A 173 -23.09 -13.29 15.55
N SER A 174 -22.47 -12.10 15.67
CA SER A 174 -21.29 -11.74 14.92
C SER A 174 -20.05 -12.44 15.49
N HIS A 175 -19.41 -13.28 14.70
CA HIS A 175 -18.09 -13.82 15.04
C HIS A 175 -16.98 -12.75 14.97
N THR A 176 -17.15 -11.78 14.11
CA THR A 176 -16.22 -10.64 13.96
C THR A 176 -16.25 -9.74 15.20
N GLY A 177 -17.42 -9.66 15.89
CA GLY A 177 -17.62 -8.86 17.09
C GLY A 177 -17.11 -9.48 18.38
N GLN A 178 -16.82 -10.78 18.41
CA GLN A 178 -16.35 -11.52 19.59
C GLN A 178 -14.85 -11.33 19.81
#